data_fa449b47849151ddaa2ce3307e787e50
#
_entry.id   fa449b47849151ddaa2ce3307e787e50
#
_cell.length_a   1.000
_cell.length_b   1.000
_cell.length_c   1.000
_cell.angle_alpha   90.00
_cell.angle_beta   90.00
_cell.angle_gamma   90.00
#
_symmetry.space_group_name_H-M   'P 1'
#
loop_
_entity.id
_entity.type
_entity.pdbx_description
1 polymer ?
#
loop_
_entity_poly.entity_id
_entity_poly.type
_entity_poly.pdbx_seq_one_letter_code
_entity_poly.pdbx_strand_id
1 'polypeptide(L)'
;MFKPAGTPLKDLEIIRLAHDELEALYLCDGEGKTQEEAGVCMGVSRGTVQRLLAGARCKVARALAGQKALAISGDEPATDQASGPA
;
A
#
# COMPACT_ATOMS: atom_id res chain seq x y z
N MET A 1 -7.67 4.25 5.54
CA MET A 1 -8.19 3.25 4.59
C MET A 1 -8.88 3.97 3.44
N PHE A 2 -8.59 3.54 2.24
CA PHE A 2 -9.28 4.03 1.04
C PHE A 2 -10.37 3.05 0.67
N LYS A 3 -11.57 3.52 0.45
CA LYS A 3 -12.71 2.65 0.18
C LYS A 3 -13.65 3.26 -0.84
N PRO A 4 -14.37 2.42 -1.62
CA PRO A 4 -15.34 2.92 -2.58
C PRO A 4 -16.52 3.58 -1.89
N ALA A 5 -17.05 4.61 -2.51
CA ALA A 5 -18.23 5.31 -2.01
C ALA A 5 -19.46 4.41 -2.14
N GLY A 6 -20.34 4.50 -1.16
CA GLY A 6 -21.64 3.82 -1.22
C GLY A 6 -21.64 2.37 -0.83
N THR A 7 -20.49 1.77 -0.53
CA THR A 7 -20.43 0.37 -0.11
C THR A 7 -20.28 0.30 1.39
N PRO A 8 -21.17 -0.41 2.11
CA PRO A 8 -21.01 -0.54 3.55
C PRO A 8 -19.68 -1.23 3.90
N LEU A 9 -19.03 -0.76 4.95
CA LEU A 9 -17.73 -1.27 5.34
C LEU A 9 -17.73 -2.77 5.57
N LYS A 10 -18.80 -3.29 6.16
CA LYS A 10 -18.92 -4.72 6.46
C LYS A 10 -18.93 -5.60 5.21
N ASP A 11 -19.28 -5.03 4.07
CA ASP A 11 -19.36 -5.77 2.80
C ASP A 11 -18.12 -5.57 1.93
N LEU A 12 -17.13 -4.82 2.43
CA LEU A 12 -15.94 -4.54 1.64
C LEU A 12 -14.91 -5.64 1.80
N GLU A 13 -14.40 -6.08 0.67
CA GLU A 13 -13.16 -6.83 0.64
C GLU A 13 -12.00 -5.84 0.80
N ILE A 14 -11.02 -6.19 1.62
CA ILE A 14 -9.92 -5.28 1.91
C ILE A 14 -8.64 -5.86 1.34
N ILE A 15 -7.95 -5.07 0.52
CA ILE A 15 -6.63 -5.40 0.02
C ILE A 15 -5.62 -4.64 0.87
N ARG A 16 -4.63 -5.35 1.41
CA ARG A 16 -3.64 -4.75 2.31
C ARG A 16 -2.36 -4.47 1.57
N LEU A 17 -1.90 -3.23 1.70
CA LEU A 17 -0.67 -2.76 1.08
C LEU A 17 0.39 -2.64 2.17
N ALA A 18 1.53 -3.28 1.99
CA ALA A 18 2.61 -3.18 2.95
C ALA A 18 3.26 -1.81 2.88
N HIS A 19 3.87 -1.38 3.99
CA HIS A 19 4.52 -0.07 4.04
C HIS A 19 5.61 0.08 2.98
N ASP A 20 6.42 -0.95 2.78
CA ASP A 20 7.49 -0.89 1.78
C ASP A 20 6.93 -0.88 0.36
N GLU A 21 5.81 -1.56 0.13
CA GLU A 21 5.13 -1.48 -1.17
C GLU A 21 4.63 -0.06 -1.43
N LEU A 22 4.03 0.55 -0.42
CA LEU A 22 3.55 1.93 -0.54
C LEU A 22 4.72 2.89 -0.77
N GLU A 23 5.82 2.71 -0.05
CA GLU A 23 6.97 3.57 -0.20
C GLU A 23 7.56 3.48 -1.60
N ALA A 24 7.71 2.27 -2.13
CA ALA A 24 8.20 2.09 -3.49
C ALA A 24 7.27 2.75 -4.51
N LEU A 25 5.98 2.57 -4.33
CA LEU A 25 4.98 3.16 -5.21
C LEU A 25 5.04 4.69 -5.18
N TYR A 26 5.11 5.25 -3.97
CA TYR A 26 5.17 6.70 -3.82
C TYR A 26 6.44 7.28 -4.43
N LEU A 27 7.58 6.68 -4.16
CA LEU A 27 8.84 7.20 -4.68
C LEU A 27 8.91 7.14 -6.21
N CYS A 28 8.47 6.03 -6.79
CA CYS A 28 8.55 5.86 -8.24
C CYS A 28 7.40 6.54 -8.97
N ASP A 29 6.17 6.24 -8.59
CA ASP A 29 5.01 6.72 -9.32
C ASP A 29 4.48 8.05 -8.80
N GLY A 30 4.72 8.36 -7.54
CA GLY A 30 4.29 9.63 -6.97
C GLY A 30 5.31 10.74 -7.19
N GLU A 31 6.60 10.44 -6.94
CA GLU A 31 7.65 11.45 -7.06
C GLU A 31 8.45 11.34 -8.35
N GLY A 32 8.24 10.30 -9.13
CA GLY A 32 8.92 10.15 -10.40
C GLY A 32 10.38 9.71 -10.32
N LYS A 33 10.77 9.09 -9.20
CA LYS A 33 12.13 8.57 -9.07
C LYS A 33 12.29 7.29 -9.87
N THR A 34 13.51 7.04 -10.31
CA THR A 34 13.83 5.74 -10.90
C THR A 34 13.85 4.67 -9.82
N GLN A 35 13.75 3.41 -10.22
CA GLN A 35 13.83 2.30 -9.28
C GLN A 35 15.17 2.30 -8.54
N GLU A 36 16.23 2.69 -9.22
CA GLU A 36 17.55 2.78 -8.63
C GLU A 36 17.58 3.85 -7.55
N GLU A 37 17.04 5.03 -7.85
CA GLU A 37 16.94 6.11 -6.87
C GLU A 37 16.09 5.73 -5.67
N ALA A 38 14.97 5.08 -5.93
CA ALA A 38 14.10 4.63 -4.86
C ALA A 38 14.82 3.61 -3.97
N GLY A 39 15.60 2.73 -4.57
CA GLY A 39 16.39 1.76 -3.81
C GLY A 39 17.36 2.43 -2.85
N VAL A 40 18.01 3.49 -3.30
CA VAL A 40 18.91 4.27 -2.43
C VAL A 40 18.12 4.86 -1.26
N CYS A 41 16.98 5.46 -1.55
CA CYS A 41 16.15 6.07 -0.50
C CYS A 41 15.68 5.04 0.52
N MET A 42 15.34 3.85 0.07
CA MET A 42 14.78 2.80 0.93
C MET A 42 15.84 1.91 1.55
N GLY A 43 17.08 2.00 1.10
CA GLY A 43 18.14 1.14 1.58
C GLY A 43 18.02 -0.29 1.08
N VAL A 44 17.47 -0.49 -0.11
CA VAL A 44 17.29 -1.81 -0.70
C VAL A 44 17.80 -1.82 -2.14
N SER A 45 17.91 -3.01 -2.72
CA SER A 45 18.37 -3.15 -4.09
C SER A 45 17.28 -2.72 -5.08
N ARG A 46 17.71 -2.39 -6.31
CA ARG A 46 16.78 -2.08 -7.39
C ARG A 46 15.81 -3.22 -7.65
N GLY A 47 16.30 -4.47 -7.58
CA GLY A 47 15.43 -5.62 -7.78
C GLY A 47 14.34 -5.73 -6.73
N THR A 48 14.66 -5.39 -5.50
CA THR A 48 13.67 -5.35 -4.43
C THR A 48 12.61 -4.27 -4.72
N VAL A 49 13.04 -3.08 -5.14
CA VAL A 49 12.11 -2.02 -5.52
C VAL A 49 11.20 -2.49 -6.65
N GLN A 50 11.77 -3.16 -7.65
CA GLN A 50 10.99 -3.66 -8.78
C GLN A 50 9.88 -4.59 -8.33
N ARG A 51 10.18 -5.53 -7.42
CA ARG A 51 9.19 -6.46 -6.91
C ARG A 51 8.12 -5.76 -6.07
N LEU A 52 8.55 -4.86 -5.19
CA LEU A 52 7.63 -4.11 -4.34
C LEU A 52 6.70 -3.23 -5.18
N LEU A 53 7.25 -2.58 -6.18
CA LEU A 53 6.48 -1.71 -7.06
C LEU A 53 5.45 -2.50 -7.87
N ALA A 54 5.86 -3.64 -8.41
CA ALA A 54 4.95 -4.50 -9.17
C ALA A 54 3.79 -4.97 -8.28
N GLY A 55 4.11 -5.39 -7.05
CA GLY A 55 3.09 -5.81 -6.10
C GLY A 55 2.15 -4.69 -5.72
N ALA A 56 2.70 -3.50 -5.46
CA ALA A 56 1.90 -2.33 -5.10
C ALA A 56 0.95 -1.93 -6.24
N ARG A 57 1.47 -1.88 -7.45
CA ARG A 57 0.66 -1.52 -8.63
C ARG A 57 -0.48 -2.50 -8.83
N CYS A 58 -0.19 -3.78 -8.70
CA CYS A 58 -1.20 -4.81 -8.84
C CYS A 58 -2.31 -4.64 -7.79
N LYS A 59 -1.92 -4.44 -6.53
CA LYS A 59 -2.88 -4.29 -5.44
C LYS A 59 -3.76 -3.05 -5.60
N VAL A 60 -3.15 -1.93 -5.96
CA VAL A 60 -3.90 -0.69 -6.17
C VAL A 60 -4.86 -0.84 -7.34
N ALA A 61 -4.39 -1.41 -8.45
CA ALA A 61 -5.25 -1.61 -9.63
C ALA A 61 -6.43 -2.51 -9.31
N ARG A 62 -6.19 -3.60 -8.56
CA ARG A 62 -7.26 -4.52 -8.20
C ARG A 62 -8.25 -3.89 -7.24
N ALA A 63 -7.76 -3.07 -6.31
CA ALA A 63 -8.64 -2.38 -5.37
C ALA A 63 -9.56 -1.41 -6.12
N LEU A 64 -8.99 -0.63 -7.02
CA LEU A 64 -9.77 0.36 -7.75
C LEU A 64 -10.74 -0.30 -8.74
N ALA A 65 -10.27 -1.26 -9.52
CA ALA A 65 -11.10 -1.91 -10.53
C ALA A 65 -12.17 -2.79 -9.89
N GLY A 66 -11.85 -3.44 -8.78
CA GLY A 66 -12.79 -4.32 -8.09
C GLY A 66 -13.64 -3.63 -7.05
N GLN A 67 -13.49 -2.31 -6.88
CA GLN A 67 -14.19 -1.52 -5.86
C GLN A 67 -13.97 -2.11 -4.47
N LYS A 68 -12.74 -2.46 -4.16
CA LYS A 68 -12.34 -2.99 -2.87
C LYS A 68 -11.68 -1.89 -2.05
N ALA A 69 -11.65 -2.07 -0.74
CA ALA A 69 -10.94 -1.13 0.13
C ALA A 69 -9.45 -1.41 0.08
N LEU A 70 -8.65 -0.37 0.30
CA LEU A 70 -7.21 -0.47 0.33
C LEU A 70 -6.73 0.02 1.68
N ALA A 71 -6.07 -0.84 2.43
CA ALA A 71 -5.58 -0.52 3.76
C ALA A 71 -4.07 -0.67 3.81
N ILE A 72 -3.42 0.29 4.46
CA ILE A 72 -1.97 0.23 4.68
C ILE A 72 -1.72 -0.62 5.91
N SER A 73 -0.69 -1.45 5.87
CA SER A 73 -0.34 -2.28 7.02
C SER A 73 -0.17 -1.43 8.27
N GLY A 74 -0.76 -1.85 9.34
CA GLY A 74 -0.72 -1.10 10.59
C GLY A 74 -1.89 -0.16 10.80
N ASP A 75 -2.73 0.02 9.79
CA ASP A 75 -3.91 0.89 9.87
C ASP A 75 -5.15 0.13 10.29
N GLU A 76 -5.00 -1.07 10.78
CA GLU A 76 -6.15 -1.87 11.20
C GLU A 76 -6.77 -1.30 12.48
N PRO A 77 -8.07 -1.18 12.52
CA PRO A 77 -8.73 -0.58 13.68
C PRO A 77 -8.55 -1.38 14.95
N ALA A 78 -8.30 -2.65 14.87
CA ALA A 78 -8.17 -3.51 16.06
C ALA A 78 -6.85 -3.31 16.77
N THR A 79 -6.00 -2.62 16.22
CA THR A 79 -4.71 -2.48 16.85
C THR A 79 -4.74 -1.42 17.96
N ASP A 80 -5.03 -1.68 17.69
CA ASP A 80 -4.98 -0.99 18.10
C ASP A 80 -4.99 -0.67 19.25
N GLN A 81 -5.01 -0.57 19.23
CA GLN A 81 -4.92 -0.35 19.91
C GLN A 81 -4.55 -0.60 20.79
N ALA A 82 -4.54 -0.91 20.54
CA ALA A 82 -4.18 -1.06 21.06
C ALA A 82 -3.65 -0.87 21.61
N SER A 83 -3.67 -0.78 21.31
CA SER A 83 -3.22 -0.50 21.55
C SER A 83 -2.83 0.03 22.15
N GLY A 84 -2.91 0.14 22.14
CA GLY A 84 -2.57 0.64 22.43
C GLY A 84 -2.26 1.13 23.14
N PRO A 85 -2.21 1.37 23.41
CA PRO A 85 -1.78 1.97 23.89
C PRO A 85 -1.33 2.08 24.32
N ALA A 86 -1.48 2.20 24.02
CA ALA A 86 -1.01 2.38 24.14
C ALA A 86 -0.69 2.21 24.39
#